data_49c57bd5b19e1eb9038bfec000a2fd73
#
_entry.id   49c57bd5b19e1eb9038bfec000a2fd73
#
_cell.length_a   1.000
_cell.length_b   1.000
_cell.length_c   1.000
_cell.angle_alpha   90.00
_cell.angle_beta   90.00
_cell.angle_gamma   90.00
#
_symmetry.space_group_name_H-M   'P 1'
#
loop_
_entity.id
_entity.type
_entity.pdbx_description
1 polymer ?
#
loop_
_entity_poly.entity_id
_entity_poly.type
_entity_poly.pdbx_seq_one_letter_code
_entity_poly.pdbx_strand_id
1 'polypeptide(L)'
;IYQIVEEINRRFVIELRQQFPNDYEKQNHMAIIHDGKVYMAWLAIHAGFSVNGVAALHTKILKEQELKDWYKIYPEKFNNKTNGVTQRRWLLFANPELSDFITKRIGHGWEKELSLLKGLEKYVDDDASLEELIAIKRHNKEKLAEYLKHSQNEFLDPESIFDTQVKRLHEYKRQLLNVFHIMYLYNKIVE
;
A
#
# COMPACT_ATOMS: atom_id res chain seq x y z
N ILE A 1 -8.97 1.89 33.94
CA ILE A 1 -8.21 1.53 32.73
C ILE A 1 -6.70 1.58 33.00
N TYR A 2 -6.15 2.69 33.56
CA TYR A 2 -4.71 2.83 33.79
C TYR A 2 -4.15 1.69 34.67
N GLN A 3 -4.80 1.36 35.81
CA GLN A 3 -4.40 0.27 36.69
C GLN A 3 -4.31 -1.10 35.98
N ILE A 4 -5.16 -1.35 34.98
CA ILE A 4 -5.12 -2.58 34.18
C ILE A 4 -3.85 -2.57 33.32
N VAL A 5 -3.55 -1.44 32.66
CA VAL A 5 -2.34 -1.31 31.83
C VAL A 5 -1.07 -1.39 32.69
N GLU A 6 -1.08 -0.84 33.90
CA GLU A 6 0.03 -1.00 34.86
C GLU A 6 0.29 -2.47 35.21
N GLU A 7 -0.76 -3.24 35.50
CA GLU A 7 -0.61 -4.66 35.80
C GLU A 7 -0.11 -5.47 34.60
N ILE A 8 -0.59 -5.16 33.41
CA ILE A 8 -0.07 -5.77 32.16
C ILE A 8 1.42 -5.43 32.02
N ASN A 9 1.79 -4.16 32.16
CA ASN A 9 3.17 -3.72 32.09
C ASN A 9 4.05 -4.41 33.12
N ARG A 10 3.59 -4.50 34.36
CA ARG A 10 4.33 -5.17 35.44
C ARG A 10 4.66 -6.62 35.10
N ARG A 11 3.70 -7.37 34.57
CA ARG A 11 3.89 -8.76 34.11
C ARG A 11 4.86 -8.83 32.94
N PHE A 12 4.68 -7.97 31.97
CA PHE A 12 5.55 -7.93 30.78
C PHE A 12 7.00 -7.55 31.12
N VAL A 13 7.23 -6.63 32.08
CA VAL A 13 8.59 -6.30 32.56
C VAL A 13 9.28 -7.51 33.18
N ILE A 14 8.54 -8.42 33.83
CA ILE A 14 9.11 -9.66 34.34
C ILE A 14 9.59 -10.56 33.19
N GLU A 15 8.81 -10.68 32.11
CA GLU A 15 9.21 -11.42 30.92
C GLU A 15 10.45 -10.79 30.25
N LEU A 16 10.49 -9.44 30.13
CA LEU A 16 11.63 -8.71 29.59
C LEU A 16 12.93 -8.98 30.37
N ARG A 17 12.85 -9.04 31.70
CA ARG A 17 14.01 -9.35 32.56
C ARG A 17 14.55 -10.76 32.32
N GLN A 18 13.70 -11.71 31.99
CA GLN A 18 14.10 -13.07 31.67
C GLN A 18 14.73 -13.15 30.26
N GLN A 19 14.17 -12.40 29.30
CA GLN A 19 14.64 -12.40 27.92
C GLN A 19 15.93 -11.58 27.71
N PHE A 20 16.10 -10.51 28.44
CA PHE A 20 17.23 -9.59 28.33
C PHE A 20 17.88 -9.34 29.71
N PRO A 21 18.45 -10.40 30.36
CA PRO A 21 19.08 -10.22 31.65
C PRO A 21 20.26 -9.22 31.53
N ASN A 22 20.32 -8.27 32.44
CA ASN A 22 21.36 -7.21 32.53
C ASN A 22 21.29 -6.12 31.42
N ASP A 23 20.32 -6.13 30.53
CA ASP A 23 20.09 -5.08 29.54
C ASP A 23 18.93 -4.17 30.00
N TYR A 24 19.21 -3.34 31.01
CA TYR A 24 18.21 -2.46 31.63
C TYR A 24 17.67 -1.39 30.68
N GLU A 25 18.50 -0.91 29.76
CA GLU A 25 18.11 0.08 28.77
C GLU A 25 17.04 -0.50 27.84
N LYS A 26 17.27 -1.70 27.31
CA LYS A 26 16.31 -2.39 26.47
C LYS A 26 15.02 -2.75 27.21
N GLN A 27 15.14 -3.27 28.46
CA GLN A 27 13.98 -3.56 29.29
C GLN A 27 13.10 -2.32 29.46
N ASN A 28 13.71 -1.16 29.75
CA ASN A 28 12.99 0.10 29.91
C ASN A 28 12.37 0.56 28.59
N HIS A 29 13.13 0.55 27.49
CA HIS A 29 12.64 0.98 26.17
C HIS A 29 11.47 0.13 25.67
N MET A 30 11.45 -1.15 25.97
CA MET A 30 10.38 -2.07 25.54
C MET A 30 9.21 -2.11 26.53
N ALA A 31 9.34 -1.55 27.72
CA ALA A 31 8.24 -1.48 28.68
C ALA A 31 7.03 -0.73 28.10
N ILE A 32 5.83 -1.23 28.36
CA ILE A 32 4.58 -0.61 27.88
C ILE A 32 4.39 0.77 28.51
N ILE A 33 4.84 0.93 29.77
CA ILE A 33 4.85 2.22 30.47
C ILE A 33 6.30 2.57 30.78
N HIS A 34 6.80 3.65 30.19
CA HIS A 34 8.09 4.25 30.52
C HIS A 34 8.05 5.76 30.27
N ASP A 35 8.94 6.51 30.89
CA ASP A 35 9.02 7.97 30.83
C ASP A 35 7.68 8.69 31.09
N GLY A 36 6.85 8.12 31.98
CA GLY A 36 5.54 8.67 32.33
C GLY A 36 4.46 8.55 31.23
N LYS A 37 4.70 7.75 30.19
CA LYS A 37 3.80 7.56 29.05
C LYS A 37 3.43 6.10 28.83
N VAL A 38 2.24 5.88 28.29
CA VAL A 38 1.80 4.56 27.81
C VAL A 38 2.08 4.46 26.31
N TYR A 39 2.92 3.50 25.94
CA TYR A 39 3.23 3.21 24.54
C TYR A 39 2.22 2.22 23.98
N MET A 40 1.19 2.75 23.34
CA MET A 40 0.07 1.95 22.83
C MET A 40 0.48 0.91 21.80
N ALA A 41 1.52 1.19 21.00
CA ALA A 41 2.07 0.21 20.05
C ALA A 41 2.66 -1.00 20.79
N TRP A 42 3.38 -0.79 21.88
CA TRP A 42 3.95 -1.85 22.71
C TRP A 42 2.85 -2.71 23.34
N LEU A 43 1.83 -2.06 23.89
CA LEU A 43 0.66 -2.76 24.41
C LEU A 43 -0.02 -3.60 23.34
N ALA A 44 -0.21 -3.06 22.14
CA ALA A 44 -0.83 -3.77 21.02
C ALA A 44 -0.02 -4.98 20.56
N ILE A 45 1.31 -4.86 20.47
CA ILE A 45 2.20 -5.98 20.10
C ILE A 45 2.16 -7.08 21.16
N HIS A 46 2.22 -6.70 22.45
CA HIS A 46 2.20 -7.66 23.55
C HIS A 46 0.86 -8.40 23.65
N ALA A 47 -0.24 -7.67 23.66
CA ALA A 47 -1.59 -8.21 23.83
C ALA A 47 -2.17 -8.86 22.56
N GLY A 48 -1.77 -8.40 21.37
CA GLY A 48 -2.25 -8.94 20.10
C GLY A 48 -1.61 -10.29 19.77
N PHE A 49 -2.31 -11.10 18.99
CA PHE A 49 -1.81 -12.38 18.49
C PHE A 49 -1.10 -12.27 17.13
N SER A 50 -1.23 -11.13 16.45
CA SER A 50 -0.66 -10.93 15.11
C SER A 50 -0.15 -9.50 14.94
N VAL A 51 1.07 -9.38 14.42
CA VAL A 51 1.71 -8.11 14.03
C VAL A 51 2.06 -8.22 12.55
N ASN A 52 1.46 -7.36 11.72
CA ASN A 52 1.70 -7.47 10.28
C ASN A 52 2.26 -6.19 9.66
N GLY A 53 3.18 -6.39 8.73
CA GLY A 53 3.49 -5.38 7.73
C GLY A 53 2.47 -5.41 6.60
N VAL A 54 2.42 -4.36 5.80
CA VAL A 54 1.45 -4.17 4.70
C VAL A 54 2.06 -4.38 3.31
N ALA A 55 3.33 -4.76 3.25
CA ALA A 55 4.09 -5.18 2.08
C ALA A 55 5.31 -6.00 2.52
N ALA A 56 5.86 -6.84 1.65
CA ALA A 56 7.02 -7.69 1.98
C ALA A 56 8.21 -6.87 2.50
N LEU A 57 8.58 -5.78 1.81
CA LEU A 57 9.66 -4.87 2.23
C LEU A 57 9.34 -4.21 3.58
N HIS A 58 8.11 -3.72 3.78
CA HIS A 58 7.71 -3.12 5.04
C HIS A 58 7.81 -4.12 6.19
N THR A 59 7.34 -5.35 5.99
CA THR A 59 7.44 -6.43 6.98
C THR A 59 8.88 -6.76 7.32
N LYS A 60 9.78 -6.76 6.33
CA LYS A 60 11.22 -6.96 6.54
C LYS A 60 11.81 -5.85 7.40
N ILE A 61 11.51 -4.59 7.10
CA ILE A 61 11.95 -3.43 7.89
C ILE A 61 11.46 -3.54 9.35
N LEU A 62 10.19 -3.90 9.56
CA LEU A 62 9.66 -4.11 10.91
C LEU A 62 10.46 -5.17 11.68
N LYS A 63 10.75 -6.32 11.07
CA LYS A 63 11.45 -7.44 11.70
C LYS A 63 12.93 -7.15 11.97
N GLU A 64 13.61 -6.49 11.05
CA GLU A 64 15.07 -6.35 11.07
C GLU A 64 15.53 -5.01 11.69
N GLN A 65 14.68 -3.99 11.70
CA GLN A 65 15.03 -2.63 12.14
C GLN A 65 14.11 -2.12 13.24
N GLU A 66 12.90 -1.68 12.89
CA GLU A 66 12.01 -0.93 13.78
C GLU A 66 11.54 -1.72 15.01
N LEU A 67 11.20 -2.99 14.83
CA LEU A 67 10.65 -3.86 15.86
C LEU A 67 11.51 -5.12 16.09
N LYS A 68 12.81 -5.03 15.79
CA LYS A 68 13.73 -6.18 15.85
C LYS A 68 13.74 -6.89 17.20
N ASP A 69 13.64 -6.15 18.30
CA ASP A 69 13.66 -6.73 19.64
C ASP A 69 12.31 -7.35 20.01
N TRP A 70 11.22 -6.81 19.51
CA TRP A 70 9.90 -7.42 19.57
C TRP A 70 9.81 -8.69 18.74
N TYR A 71 10.45 -8.69 17.57
CA TYR A 71 10.52 -9.89 16.72
C TYR A 71 11.31 -11.03 17.37
N LYS A 72 12.33 -10.72 18.18
CA LYS A 72 13.08 -11.73 18.96
C LYS A 72 12.22 -12.40 20.02
N ILE A 73 11.32 -11.66 20.68
CA ILE A 73 10.44 -12.20 21.73
C ILE A 73 9.26 -12.98 21.12
N TYR A 74 8.64 -12.45 20.05
CA TYR A 74 7.42 -12.98 19.46
C TYR A 74 7.55 -13.20 17.94
N PRO A 75 8.51 -14.01 17.47
CA PRO A 75 8.73 -14.18 16.03
C PRO A 75 7.50 -14.73 15.30
N GLU A 76 6.69 -15.54 15.97
CA GLU A 76 5.47 -16.16 15.43
C GLU A 76 4.34 -15.17 15.19
N LYS A 77 4.33 -14.03 15.88
CA LYS A 77 3.32 -12.99 15.66
C LYS A 77 3.51 -12.23 14.35
N PHE A 78 4.78 -12.14 13.86
CA PHE A 78 5.12 -11.27 12.74
C PHE A 78 4.86 -11.94 11.39
N ASN A 79 3.99 -11.33 10.61
CA ASN A 79 3.63 -11.81 9.28
C ASN A 79 3.42 -10.66 8.28
N ASN A 80 3.22 -10.99 7.02
CA ASN A 80 2.94 -10.01 5.97
C ASN A 80 1.51 -10.16 5.47
N LYS A 81 0.81 -9.02 5.37
CA LYS A 81 -0.49 -8.89 4.70
C LYS A 81 -0.36 -7.79 3.67
N THR A 82 0.04 -8.14 2.45
CA THR A 82 0.18 -7.17 1.37
C THR A 82 -1.14 -6.46 1.12
N ASN A 83 -1.08 -5.13 1.09
CA ASN A 83 -2.23 -4.32 0.72
C ASN A 83 -2.70 -4.69 -0.69
N GLY A 84 -3.99 -4.61 -0.89
CA GLY A 84 -4.62 -4.85 -2.18
C GLY A 84 -5.74 -3.86 -2.45
N VAL A 85 -6.35 -3.99 -3.60
CA VAL A 85 -7.55 -3.25 -3.99
C VAL A 85 -8.65 -4.23 -4.36
N THR A 86 -9.88 -3.87 -4.09
CA THR A 86 -11.01 -4.67 -4.57
C THR A 86 -11.27 -4.41 -6.05
N GLN A 87 -11.20 -5.47 -6.86
CA GLN A 87 -11.47 -5.41 -8.29
C GLN A 87 -12.90 -5.01 -8.61
N ARG A 88 -13.86 -5.30 -7.73
CA ARG A 88 -15.27 -4.91 -7.91
C ARG A 88 -15.44 -3.40 -7.95
N ARG A 89 -14.75 -2.65 -7.09
CA ARG A 89 -14.80 -1.18 -7.10
C ARG A 89 -13.87 -0.59 -8.16
N TRP A 90 -12.61 -1.04 -8.20
CA TRP A 90 -11.54 -0.36 -8.93
C TRP A 90 -11.41 -0.81 -10.39
N LEU A 91 -12.08 -1.89 -10.79
CA LEU A 91 -12.12 -2.35 -12.15
C LEU A 91 -13.58 -2.44 -12.63
N LEU A 92 -14.39 -3.34 -12.08
CA LEU A 92 -15.75 -3.59 -12.54
C LEU A 92 -16.63 -2.33 -12.51
N PHE A 93 -16.62 -1.58 -11.41
CA PHE A 93 -17.43 -0.37 -11.25
C PHE A 93 -16.79 0.86 -11.88
N ALA A 94 -15.48 1.08 -11.66
CA ALA A 94 -14.79 2.29 -12.09
C ALA A 94 -14.46 2.32 -13.60
N ASN A 95 -14.37 1.16 -14.24
CA ASN A 95 -14.05 1.05 -15.67
C ASN A 95 -14.93 -0.01 -16.36
N PRO A 96 -16.22 0.29 -16.57
CA PRO A 96 -17.16 -0.67 -17.16
C PRO A 96 -16.75 -1.12 -18.56
N GLU A 97 -16.20 -0.25 -19.40
CA GLU A 97 -15.74 -0.62 -20.76
C GLU A 97 -14.62 -1.66 -20.72
N LEU A 98 -13.64 -1.51 -19.80
CA LEU A 98 -12.61 -2.52 -19.61
C LEU A 98 -13.18 -3.81 -19.01
N SER A 99 -14.16 -3.72 -18.12
CA SER A 99 -14.84 -4.89 -17.56
C SER A 99 -15.58 -5.68 -18.64
N ASP A 100 -16.27 -5.00 -19.54
CA ASP A 100 -16.98 -5.60 -20.68
C ASP A 100 -15.99 -6.25 -21.65
N PHE A 101 -14.87 -5.57 -21.94
CA PHE A 101 -13.79 -6.12 -22.75
C PHE A 101 -13.26 -7.45 -22.16
N ILE A 102 -13.00 -7.49 -20.86
CA ILE A 102 -12.53 -8.70 -20.15
C ILE A 102 -13.60 -9.79 -20.25
N THR A 103 -14.83 -9.47 -19.90
CA THR A 103 -15.93 -10.43 -19.86
C THR A 103 -16.24 -11.03 -21.22
N LYS A 104 -16.17 -10.25 -22.30
CA LYS A 104 -16.33 -10.73 -23.68
C LYS A 104 -15.30 -11.79 -24.06
N ARG A 105 -14.07 -11.70 -23.53
CA ARG A 105 -12.95 -12.57 -23.89
C ARG A 105 -12.81 -13.82 -23.03
N ILE A 106 -13.02 -13.69 -21.73
CA ILE A 106 -12.78 -14.79 -20.78
C ILE A 106 -14.03 -15.25 -20.02
N GLY A 107 -15.20 -14.63 -20.29
CA GLY A 107 -16.43 -14.92 -19.58
C GLY A 107 -16.49 -14.29 -18.19
N HIS A 108 -17.57 -14.60 -17.46
CA HIS A 108 -17.75 -14.18 -16.06
C HIS A 108 -16.98 -15.05 -15.09
N GLY A 109 -16.86 -14.59 -13.84
CA GLY A 109 -16.19 -15.28 -12.73
C GLY A 109 -14.94 -14.58 -12.25
N TRP A 110 -14.23 -13.87 -13.13
CA TRP A 110 -13.03 -13.09 -12.77
C TRP A 110 -13.32 -12.01 -11.73
N GLU A 111 -14.56 -11.55 -11.60
CA GLU A 111 -15.02 -10.57 -10.60
C GLU A 111 -14.88 -11.10 -9.16
N LYS A 112 -14.83 -12.42 -9.01
CA LYS A 112 -14.64 -13.11 -7.72
C LYS A 112 -13.28 -13.81 -7.63
N GLU A 113 -12.81 -14.36 -8.75
CA GLU A 113 -11.59 -15.13 -8.86
C GLU A 113 -10.62 -14.49 -9.85
N LEU A 114 -9.72 -13.63 -9.35
CA LEU A 114 -8.78 -12.84 -10.17
C LEU A 114 -7.80 -13.68 -10.97
N SER A 115 -7.53 -14.92 -10.57
CA SER A 115 -6.64 -15.82 -11.32
C SER A 115 -7.14 -16.10 -12.73
N LEU A 116 -8.45 -15.99 -12.98
CA LEU A 116 -9.07 -16.14 -14.30
C LEU A 116 -8.61 -15.08 -15.29
N LEU A 117 -8.14 -13.91 -14.84
CA LEU A 117 -7.59 -12.87 -15.71
C LEU A 117 -6.37 -13.35 -16.52
N LYS A 118 -5.68 -14.42 -16.10
CA LYS A 118 -4.66 -15.07 -16.93
C LYS A 118 -5.17 -15.54 -18.28
N GLY A 119 -6.48 -15.79 -18.42
CA GLY A 119 -7.11 -16.11 -19.69
C GLY A 119 -6.94 -15.01 -20.77
N LEU A 120 -6.61 -13.78 -20.37
CA LEU A 120 -6.33 -12.67 -21.29
C LEU A 120 -4.96 -12.81 -21.97
N GLU A 121 -4.03 -13.62 -21.45
CA GLU A 121 -2.71 -13.85 -22.06
C GLU A 121 -2.81 -14.38 -23.51
N LYS A 122 -3.93 -15.03 -23.87
CA LYS A 122 -4.19 -15.53 -25.23
C LYS A 122 -4.37 -14.40 -26.25
N TYR A 123 -4.60 -13.19 -25.81
CA TYR A 123 -4.90 -12.02 -26.64
C TYR A 123 -3.75 -11.00 -26.66
N VAL A 124 -2.58 -11.36 -26.13
CA VAL A 124 -1.44 -10.44 -26.01
C VAL A 124 -0.90 -10.00 -27.38
N ASP A 125 -1.01 -10.88 -28.39
CA ASP A 125 -0.58 -10.63 -29.77
C ASP A 125 -1.77 -10.47 -30.74
N ASP A 126 -2.99 -10.26 -30.24
CA ASP A 126 -4.18 -10.07 -31.05
C ASP A 126 -4.42 -8.57 -31.31
N ASP A 127 -4.08 -8.12 -32.50
CA ASP A 127 -4.16 -6.70 -32.88
C ASP A 127 -5.53 -6.08 -32.63
N ALA A 128 -6.63 -6.79 -32.91
CA ALA A 128 -7.99 -6.29 -32.70
C ALA A 128 -8.27 -6.07 -31.19
N SER A 129 -7.75 -6.94 -30.31
CA SER A 129 -7.84 -6.77 -28.86
C SER A 129 -7.01 -5.60 -28.36
N LEU A 130 -5.83 -5.41 -28.92
CA LEU A 130 -4.94 -4.30 -28.57
C LEU A 130 -5.55 -2.95 -28.99
N GLU A 131 -6.12 -2.87 -30.19
CA GLU A 131 -6.83 -1.68 -30.70
C GLU A 131 -8.04 -1.34 -29.82
N GLU A 132 -8.85 -2.33 -29.42
CA GLU A 132 -9.98 -2.10 -28.51
C GLU A 132 -9.52 -1.60 -27.15
N LEU A 133 -8.42 -2.13 -26.57
CA LEU A 133 -7.83 -1.64 -25.33
C LEU A 133 -7.35 -0.20 -25.43
N ILE A 134 -6.70 0.15 -26.55
CA ILE A 134 -6.25 1.53 -26.82
C ILE A 134 -7.45 2.47 -26.88
N ALA A 135 -8.52 2.07 -27.58
CA ALA A 135 -9.74 2.86 -27.70
C ALA A 135 -10.42 3.09 -26.33
N ILE A 136 -10.52 2.05 -25.50
CA ILE A 136 -11.05 2.17 -24.12
C ILE A 136 -10.20 3.14 -23.29
N LYS A 137 -8.89 3.03 -23.37
CA LYS A 137 -7.97 3.93 -22.65
C LYS A 137 -8.11 5.37 -23.12
N ARG A 138 -8.19 5.58 -24.44
CA ARG A 138 -8.41 6.91 -25.03
C ARG A 138 -9.72 7.52 -24.53
N HIS A 139 -10.83 6.80 -24.59
CA HIS A 139 -12.12 7.27 -24.11
C HIS A 139 -12.10 7.67 -22.63
N ASN A 140 -11.41 6.91 -21.77
CA ASN A 140 -11.24 7.29 -20.38
C ASN A 140 -10.38 8.55 -20.19
N LYS A 141 -9.38 8.77 -21.04
CA LYS A 141 -8.58 10.00 -21.02
C LYS A 141 -9.40 11.21 -21.48
N GLU A 142 -10.22 11.06 -22.49
CA GLU A 142 -11.15 12.09 -22.97
C GLU A 142 -12.15 12.50 -21.87
N LYS A 143 -12.75 11.51 -21.17
CA LYS A 143 -13.63 11.78 -20.01
C LYS A 143 -12.92 12.57 -18.90
N LEU A 144 -11.68 12.20 -18.59
CA LEU A 144 -10.90 12.90 -17.58
C LEU A 144 -10.55 14.33 -18.02
N ALA A 145 -10.15 14.50 -19.27
CA ALA A 145 -9.85 15.82 -19.84
C ALA A 145 -11.07 16.73 -19.80
N GLU A 146 -12.25 16.22 -20.19
CA GLU A 146 -13.50 16.96 -20.12
C GLU A 146 -13.89 17.32 -18.68
N TYR A 147 -13.75 16.37 -17.74
CA TYR A 147 -14.01 16.63 -16.33
C TYR A 147 -13.12 17.76 -15.77
N LEU A 148 -11.81 17.73 -16.07
CA LEU A 148 -10.88 18.75 -15.60
C LEU A 148 -11.13 20.11 -16.27
N LYS A 149 -11.50 20.13 -17.54
CA LYS A 149 -11.92 21.36 -18.23
C LYS A 149 -13.11 22.00 -17.54
N HIS A 150 -14.13 21.23 -17.15
CA HIS A 150 -15.33 21.76 -16.53
C HIS A 150 -15.15 22.13 -15.06
N SER A 151 -14.37 21.34 -14.31
CA SER A 151 -14.22 21.51 -12.86
C SER A 151 -13.11 22.47 -12.45
N GLN A 152 -12.05 22.58 -13.26
CA GLN A 152 -10.84 23.33 -12.91
C GLN A 152 -10.40 24.30 -14.02
N ASN A 153 -11.09 24.32 -15.17
CA ASN A 153 -10.70 25.08 -16.36
C ASN A 153 -9.29 24.72 -16.88
N GLU A 154 -8.89 23.45 -16.69
CA GLU A 154 -7.61 22.91 -17.17
C GLU A 154 -7.81 22.11 -18.46
N PHE A 155 -6.90 22.31 -19.42
CA PHE A 155 -6.93 21.65 -20.72
C PHE A 155 -5.85 20.58 -20.77
N LEU A 156 -6.26 19.33 -20.97
CA LEU A 156 -5.36 18.20 -21.22
C LEU A 156 -5.57 17.67 -22.64
N ASP A 157 -4.47 17.40 -23.32
CA ASP A 157 -4.50 16.70 -24.61
C ASP A 157 -4.64 15.18 -24.36
N PRO A 158 -5.75 14.55 -24.78
CA PRO A 158 -5.94 13.09 -24.61
C PRO A 158 -4.91 12.24 -25.35
N GLU A 159 -4.18 12.78 -26.35
CA GLU A 159 -3.11 12.07 -27.02
C GLU A 159 -1.80 12.04 -26.22
N SER A 160 -1.64 12.95 -25.25
CA SER A 160 -0.44 12.98 -24.40
C SER A 160 -0.38 11.79 -23.44
N ILE A 161 0.79 11.48 -22.92
CA ILE A 161 0.95 10.50 -21.82
C ILE A 161 0.47 11.13 -20.51
N PHE A 162 -0.55 10.52 -19.88
CA PHE A 162 -1.03 10.98 -18.58
C PHE A 162 -0.17 10.38 -17.47
N ASP A 163 0.68 11.19 -16.84
CA ASP A 163 1.35 10.87 -15.59
C ASP A 163 0.60 11.52 -14.43
N THR A 164 -0.08 10.70 -13.63
CA THR A 164 -0.98 11.16 -12.59
C THR A 164 -0.48 10.77 -11.22
N GLN A 165 -0.20 11.76 -10.37
CA GLN A 165 0.22 11.55 -9.01
C GLN A 165 -0.85 12.02 -8.01
N VAL A 166 -1.75 11.11 -7.59
CA VAL A 166 -2.84 11.36 -6.64
C VAL A 166 -2.48 10.76 -5.29
N LYS A 167 -1.82 11.53 -4.44
CA LYS A 167 -1.32 11.10 -3.12
C LYS A 167 -1.43 12.24 -2.12
N ARG A 168 -1.70 11.94 -0.84
CA ARG A 168 -1.50 12.91 0.24
C ARG A 168 -0.04 13.32 0.30
N LEU A 169 0.23 14.58 0.60
CA LEU A 169 1.59 15.06 0.82
C LEU A 169 2.20 14.34 2.02
N HIS A 170 3.33 13.67 1.80
CA HIS A 170 4.04 12.95 2.84
C HIS A 170 5.48 12.71 2.41
N GLU A 171 6.45 12.89 3.30
CA GLU A 171 7.87 12.82 3.00
C GLU A 171 8.26 11.47 2.36
N TYR A 172 7.79 10.33 2.91
CA TYR A 172 8.13 9.01 2.39
C TYR A 172 7.63 8.74 0.96
N LYS A 173 6.66 9.51 0.45
CA LYS A 173 6.15 9.40 -0.92
C LYS A 173 7.04 10.09 -1.95
N ARG A 174 8.06 10.83 -1.50
CA ARG A 174 9.09 11.45 -2.34
C ARG A 174 8.53 12.29 -3.50
N GLN A 175 7.49 13.06 -3.24
CA GLN A 175 6.85 13.90 -4.26
C GLN A 175 7.80 14.97 -4.80
N LEU A 176 8.71 15.50 -3.96
CA LEU A 176 9.76 16.43 -4.41
C LEU A 176 10.69 15.78 -5.44
N LEU A 177 11.03 14.50 -5.27
CA LEU A 177 11.83 13.77 -6.25
C LEU A 177 11.10 13.64 -7.60
N ASN A 178 9.76 13.50 -7.59
CA ASN A 178 8.97 13.53 -8.82
C ASN A 178 8.99 14.90 -9.49
N VAL A 179 8.97 16.00 -8.74
CA VAL A 179 9.14 17.36 -9.31
C VAL A 179 10.49 17.50 -10.02
N PHE A 180 11.57 17.04 -9.40
CA PHE A 180 12.89 17.04 -10.05
C PHE A 180 12.92 16.17 -11.31
N HIS A 181 12.22 15.05 -11.33
CA HIS A 181 12.09 14.21 -12.52
C HIS A 181 11.35 14.95 -13.65
N ILE A 182 10.25 15.64 -13.34
CA ILE A 182 9.52 16.48 -14.30
C ILE A 182 10.43 17.57 -14.88
N MET A 183 11.19 18.26 -14.03
CA MET A 183 12.16 19.28 -14.48
C MET A 183 13.25 18.68 -15.39
N TYR A 184 13.75 17.50 -15.04
CA TYR A 184 14.72 16.78 -15.88
C TYR A 184 14.14 16.44 -17.26
N LEU A 185 12.93 15.88 -17.32
CA LEU A 185 12.26 15.57 -18.58
C LEU A 185 11.99 16.82 -19.42
N TYR A 186 11.51 17.90 -18.78
CA TYR A 186 11.29 19.17 -19.45
C TYR A 186 12.57 19.69 -20.12
N ASN A 187 13.69 19.72 -19.39
CA ASN A 187 14.98 20.15 -19.96
C ASN A 187 15.41 19.28 -21.13
N LYS A 188 15.21 17.96 -21.03
CA LYS A 188 15.51 17.02 -22.12
C LYS A 188 14.66 17.21 -23.38
N ILE A 189 13.45 17.73 -23.26
CA ILE A 189 12.57 18.04 -24.39
C ILE A 189 12.95 19.35 -25.07
N VAL A 190 13.44 20.31 -24.28
CA VAL A 190 13.78 21.67 -24.76
C VAL A 190 15.21 21.74 -25.36
N GLU A 191 16.14 20.87 -24.92
CA GLU A 191 17.47 20.67 -25.54
C GLU A 191 17.39 20.07 -26.96
#